data_7386fd7a51a94561285a852fbed86045
#
_entry.id   7386fd7a51a94561285a852fbed86045
#
_cell.length_a   1.000
_cell.length_b   1.000
_cell.length_c   1.000
_cell.angle_alpha   90.00
_cell.angle_beta   90.00
_cell.angle_gamma   90.00
#
_symmetry.space_group_name_H-M   'P 1'
#
loop_
_entity.id
_entity.type
_entity.pdbx_description
1 polymer ?
#
loop_
_entity_poly.entity_id
_entity_poly.type
_entity_poly.pdbx_seq_one_letter_code
_entity_poly.pdbx_strand_id
1 'polypeptide(L)'
;MAFLLPCNVQPACALESASAQEIDARAGSEHLISQRREVHKRTANADALVSNVGSIESKPAPDSIRKPKFGSAKGPYYVDFRARTAASWGHAFVWFGKTGERQVEVAGLTPAGNTLQYMLGYFTWVPSHTGASYGDLDPEYLTASYRVYLNEPDAKRVFAYIKRLQASSPVWSAEISNCTSFIGNIASYMGLKAPVRWLRPEEYVNKLRAMNGGIQTVHLSSQQ
;
A
#
# COMPACT_ATOMS: atom_id res chain seq x y z
N MET A 1 -5.08 -33.77 64.60
CA MET A 1 -4.56 -32.67 63.84
C MET A 1 -3.72 -33.27 62.73
N ALA A 2 -4.27 -33.36 61.54
CA ALA A 2 -3.59 -33.84 60.33
C ALA A 2 -3.51 -32.69 59.35
N PHE A 3 -2.31 -32.27 59.01
CA PHE A 3 -2.01 -31.27 57.96
C PHE A 3 -1.96 -31.95 56.60
N LEU A 4 -2.90 -31.59 55.74
CA LEU A 4 -2.88 -31.94 54.33
C LEU A 4 -2.12 -30.84 53.56
N LEU A 5 -1.02 -31.20 52.89
CA LEU A 5 -0.30 -30.37 51.93
C LEU A 5 -1.00 -30.43 50.59
N PRO A 6 -1.13 -29.32 49.82
CA PRO A 6 -1.68 -29.38 48.50
C PRO A 6 -0.58 -29.78 47.46
N CYS A 7 -0.94 -30.72 46.61
CA CYS A 7 -0.18 -31.16 45.45
C CYS A 7 -0.14 -30.06 44.40
N ASN A 8 1.06 -29.61 44.07
CA ASN A 8 1.31 -28.64 43.00
C ASN A 8 1.40 -29.39 41.67
N VAL A 9 0.36 -29.30 40.85
CA VAL A 9 0.37 -29.84 39.47
C VAL A 9 0.81 -28.74 38.53
N GLN A 10 2.03 -28.85 37.99
CA GLN A 10 2.51 -28.03 36.91
C GLN A 10 1.89 -28.49 35.56
N PRO A 11 1.42 -27.59 34.72
CA PRO A 11 1.02 -27.93 33.34
C PRO A 11 2.25 -27.93 32.42
N ALA A 12 2.74 -29.09 32.08
CA ALA A 12 3.69 -29.31 31.01
C ALA A 12 2.94 -29.63 29.72
N CYS A 13 2.36 -28.64 29.05
CA CYS A 13 1.75 -28.81 27.70
C CYS A 13 1.53 -27.47 26.99
N ALA A 14 2.54 -26.60 26.94
CA ALA A 14 2.41 -25.33 26.21
C ALA A 14 3.56 -25.04 25.21
N LEU A 15 4.45 -26.00 24.97
CA LEU A 15 5.61 -25.76 24.10
C LEU A 15 5.57 -26.46 22.74
N GLU A 16 4.60 -27.31 22.46
CA GLU A 16 4.55 -28.06 21.18
C GLU A 16 3.66 -27.45 20.09
N SER A 17 2.79 -26.49 20.43
CA SER A 17 1.91 -25.84 19.44
C SER A 17 2.53 -24.67 18.69
N ALA A 18 3.61 -24.07 19.20
CA ALA A 18 4.25 -22.93 18.57
C ALA A 18 5.13 -23.33 17.36
N SER A 19 5.76 -24.50 17.38
CA SER A 19 6.66 -24.96 16.32
C SER A 19 5.93 -25.37 15.03
N ALA A 20 4.74 -25.93 15.14
CA ALA A 20 3.97 -26.40 13.96
C ALA A 20 3.39 -25.21 13.16
N GLN A 21 2.94 -24.15 13.83
CA GLN A 21 2.40 -22.98 13.15
C GLN A 21 3.49 -22.12 12.48
N GLU A 22 4.68 -22.10 13.04
CA GLU A 22 5.82 -21.38 12.46
C GLU A 22 6.40 -22.08 11.23
N ILE A 23 6.35 -23.43 11.16
CA ILE A 23 6.76 -24.22 10.02
C ILE A 23 5.77 -24.07 8.85
N ASP A 24 4.48 -24.01 9.11
CA ASP A 24 3.46 -23.88 8.08
C ASP A 24 3.44 -22.47 7.45
N ALA A 25 3.67 -21.44 8.25
CA ALA A 25 3.84 -20.07 7.76
C ALA A 25 5.10 -19.90 6.89
N ARG A 26 6.17 -20.62 7.20
CA ARG A 26 7.43 -20.58 6.47
C ARG A 26 7.35 -21.34 5.14
N ALA A 27 6.70 -22.47 5.11
CA ALA A 27 6.43 -23.25 3.88
C ALA A 27 5.54 -22.49 2.89
N GLY A 28 4.50 -21.81 3.36
CA GLY A 28 3.64 -20.96 2.55
C GLY A 28 4.38 -19.76 1.94
N SER A 29 5.32 -19.18 2.69
CA SER A 29 6.15 -18.07 2.23
C SER A 29 7.12 -18.48 1.13
N GLU A 30 7.77 -19.62 1.25
CA GLU A 30 8.73 -20.13 0.25
C GLU A 30 8.05 -20.52 -1.07
N HIS A 31 6.84 -21.05 -1.03
CA HIS A 31 6.07 -21.39 -2.23
C HIS A 31 5.66 -20.14 -3.01
N LEU A 32 5.24 -19.07 -2.34
CA LEU A 32 4.90 -17.78 -2.96
C LEU A 32 6.13 -17.09 -3.58
N ILE A 33 7.28 -17.18 -2.93
CA ILE A 33 8.55 -16.64 -3.45
C ILE A 33 9.00 -17.40 -4.71
N SER A 34 8.83 -18.71 -4.74
CA SER A 34 9.16 -19.54 -5.90
C SER A 34 8.29 -19.21 -7.11
N GLN A 35 6.97 -19.07 -6.95
CA GLN A 35 6.05 -18.68 -8.02
C GLN A 35 6.35 -17.29 -8.58
N ARG A 36 6.75 -16.35 -7.72
CA ARG A 36 7.10 -14.97 -8.14
C ARG A 36 8.39 -14.90 -8.95
N ARG A 37 9.38 -15.73 -8.65
CA ARG A 37 10.61 -15.85 -9.45
C ARG A 37 10.35 -16.38 -10.85
N GLU A 38 9.40 -17.29 -11.04
CA GLU A 38 9.03 -17.77 -12.37
C GLU A 38 8.30 -16.74 -13.22
N VAL A 39 7.41 -15.92 -12.61
CA VAL A 39 6.71 -14.85 -13.31
C VAL A 39 7.71 -13.77 -13.76
N HIS A 40 8.68 -13.39 -12.92
CA HIS A 40 9.72 -12.41 -13.29
C HIS A 40 10.65 -12.91 -14.42
N LYS A 41 10.96 -14.22 -14.46
CA LYS A 41 11.74 -14.79 -15.57
C LYS A 41 10.98 -14.80 -16.90
N ARG A 42 9.65 -14.95 -16.86
CA ARG A 42 8.81 -14.91 -18.09
C ARG A 42 8.66 -13.50 -18.64
N THR A 43 8.57 -12.47 -17.82
CA THR A 43 8.51 -11.07 -18.27
C THR A 43 9.84 -10.57 -18.81
N ALA A 44 10.98 -10.94 -18.21
CA ALA A 44 12.30 -10.58 -18.71
C ALA A 44 12.61 -11.18 -20.10
N ASN A 45 12.11 -12.38 -20.41
CA ASN A 45 12.28 -13.02 -21.71
C ASN A 45 11.36 -12.43 -22.80
N ALA A 46 10.24 -11.80 -22.44
CA ALA A 46 9.35 -11.14 -23.39
C ALA A 46 9.95 -9.81 -23.90
N ASP A 47 10.63 -9.08 -23.06
CA ASP A 47 11.26 -7.80 -23.45
C ASP A 47 12.51 -7.98 -24.35
N ALA A 48 13.17 -9.15 -24.28
CA ALA A 48 14.35 -9.43 -25.09
C ALA A 48 14.04 -9.77 -26.56
N LEU A 49 12.78 -10.10 -26.90
CA LEU A 49 12.36 -10.50 -28.25
C LEU A 49 11.90 -9.31 -29.14
N VAL A 50 11.73 -8.13 -28.58
CA VAL A 50 11.24 -6.94 -29.32
C VAL A 50 12.37 -6.05 -29.88
N SER A 51 13.64 -6.32 -29.54
CA SER A 51 14.76 -5.43 -29.85
C SER A 51 15.42 -5.65 -31.21
N ASN A 52 14.87 -6.46 -32.11
CA ASN A 52 15.52 -6.82 -33.37
C ASN A 52 14.61 -6.66 -34.59
N VAL A 53 14.13 -5.41 -34.85
CA VAL A 53 13.57 -5.05 -36.16
C VAL A 53 14.25 -3.79 -36.67
N GLY A 54 14.84 -3.97 -37.85
CA GLY A 54 15.80 -3.14 -38.48
C GLY A 54 15.42 -1.68 -38.75
N SER A 55 16.44 -0.86 -38.79
CA SER A 55 16.47 0.53 -39.25
C SER A 55 16.03 0.65 -40.69
N ILE A 56 14.96 1.37 -40.95
CA ILE A 56 14.63 1.92 -42.25
C ILE A 56 14.77 3.44 -42.17
N GLU A 57 15.76 3.92 -42.88
CA GLU A 57 16.08 5.32 -43.11
C GLU A 57 15.01 5.97 -44.00
N SER A 58 14.31 7.00 -43.54
CA SER A 58 13.43 7.82 -44.34
C SER A 58 13.59 9.32 -44.04
N LYS A 59 13.93 10.02 -45.07
CA LYS A 59 14.07 11.42 -45.46
C LYS A 59 13.16 12.40 -44.64
N PRO A 60 13.65 13.63 -44.33
CA PRO A 60 12.88 14.60 -43.53
C PRO A 60 11.81 15.30 -44.37
N ALA A 61 10.59 15.38 -43.84
CA ALA A 61 9.50 16.22 -44.29
C ALA A 61 9.32 17.43 -43.35
N PRO A 62 8.84 18.59 -43.85
CA PRO A 62 8.94 19.86 -43.15
C PRO A 62 7.80 20.08 -42.12
N ASP A 63 8.13 20.89 -41.15
CA ASP A 63 7.26 21.61 -40.19
C ASP A 63 5.92 20.99 -39.84
N SER A 64 5.93 20.20 -38.78
CA SER A 64 4.72 19.92 -38.01
C SER A 64 4.80 20.63 -36.65
N ILE A 65 3.83 21.48 -36.44
CA ILE A 65 3.40 22.17 -35.23
C ILE A 65 3.86 21.43 -33.96
N ARG A 66 4.83 22.01 -33.24
CA ARG A 66 5.25 21.56 -31.93
C ARG A 66 4.04 21.57 -30.99
N LYS A 67 3.45 20.40 -30.77
CA LYS A 67 2.57 20.22 -29.61
C LYS A 67 3.36 20.53 -28.35
N PRO A 68 2.87 21.38 -27.44
CA PRO A 68 3.58 21.67 -26.21
C PRO A 68 3.80 20.35 -25.46
N LYS A 69 5.05 19.96 -25.25
CA LYS A 69 5.41 18.95 -24.27
C LYS A 69 5.04 19.53 -22.92
N PHE A 70 3.88 19.17 -22.41
CA PHE A 70 3.61 19.27 -20.98
C PHE A 70 4.59 18.34 -20.28
N GLY A 71 5.78 18.83 -20.03
CA GLY A 71 6.68 18.25 -19.06
C GLY A 71 6.00 18.41 -17.72
N SER A 72 5.43 17.34 -17.18
CA SER A 72 4.93 17.30 -15.83
C SER A 72 6.10 17.65 -14.90
N ALA A 73 6.20 18.91 -14.50
CA ALA A 73 7.17 19.34 -13.52
C ALA A 73 6.84 18.62 -12.21
N LYS A 74 7.70 17.67 -11.82
CA LYS A 74 7.56 16.95 -10.55
C LYS A 74 7.67 17.96 -9.43
N GLY A 75 6.62 18.10 -8.61
CA GLY A 75 6.63 18.98 -7.44
C GLY A 75 7.64 18.51 -6.38
N PRO A 76 8.00 19.40 -5.43
CA PRO A 76 8.96 19.08 -4.38
C PRO A 76 8.42 18.09 -3.33
N TYR A 77 7.10 17.89 -3.26
CA TYR A 77 6.43 17.00 -2.31
C TYR A 77 5.62 15.94 -3.06
N TYR A 78 5.29 14.85 -2.37
CA TYR A 78 4.50 13.77 -2.96
C TYR A 78 3.61 13.06 -1.94
N VAL A 79 2.56 12.44 -2.46
CA VAL A 79 1.81 11.34 -1.85
C VAL A 79 1.90 10.15 -2.80
N ASP A 80 2.31 9.01 -2.29
CA ASP A 80 2.47 7.76 -3.04
C ASP A 80 1.50 6.73 -2.48
N PHE A 81 0.42 6.49 -3.18
CA PHE A 81 -0.55 5.43 -2.87
C PHE A 81 0.06 4.09 -3.18
N ARG A 82 0.11 3.20 -2.20
CA ARG A 82 0.81 1.93 -2.27
C ARG A 82 -0.07 0.76 -1.85
N ALA A 83 0.23 -0.39 -2.42
CA ALA A 83 -0.32 -1.67 -1.99
C ALA A 83 0.79 -2.70 -1.84
N ARG A 84 0.64 -3.62 -0.90
CA ARG A 84 1.56 -4.72 -0.61
C ARG A 84 0.84 -6.01 -0.26
N THR A 85 1.56 -7.14 -0.31
CA THR A 85 1.01 -8.49 -0.05
C THR A 85 1.47 -9.12 1.25
N ALA A 86 2.18 -8.45 2.16
CA ALA A 86 2.67 -9.11 3.37
C ALA A 86 1.52 -9.55 4.30
N ALA A 87 1.65 -10.74 4.86
CA ALA A 87 0.90 -11.33 5.99
C ALA A 87 -0.62 -11.52 5.85
N SER A 88 -1.30 -11.07 4.77
CA SER A 88 -2.76 -11.15 4.66
C SER A 88 -3.25 -10.92 3.23
N TRP A 89 -4.53 -10.57 3.08
CA TRP A 89 -5.18 -10.17 1.80
C TRP A 89 -4.53 -8.97 1.11
N GLY A 90 -3.44 -8.46 1.66
CA GLY A 90 -2.76 -7.25 1.25
C GLY A 90 -3.15 -6.04 2.11
N HIS A 91 -2.39 -4.96 1.95
CA HIS A 91 -2.62 -3.69 2.63
C HIS A 91 -2.45 -2.53 1.67
N ALA A 92 -3.31 -1.51 1.81
CA ALA A 92 -3.23 -0.26 1.09
C ALA A 92 -2.87 0.89 2.06
N PHE A 93 -1.91 1.72 1.68
CA PHE A 93 -1.39 2.79 2.51
C PHE A 93 -0.82 3.91 1.65
N VAL A 94 -0.44 5.00 2.24
CA VAL A 94 0.28 6.08 1.57
C VAL A 94 1.64 6.32 2.19
N TRP A 95 2.62 6.59 1.33
CA TRP A 95 3.85 7.27 1.70
C TRP A 95 3.72 8.75 1.33
N PHE A 96 4.18 9.63 2.19
CA PHE A 96 4.16 11.04 1.88
C PHE A 96 5.37 11.75 2.48
N GLY A 97 5.80 12.82 1.83
CA GLY A 97 6.99 13.55 2.23
C GLY A 97 7.53 14.45 1.12
N LYS A 98 8.78 14.87 1.28
CA LYS A 98 9.49 15.69 0.32
C LYS A 98 10.37 14.85 -0.59
N THR A 99 10.41 15.21 -1.87
CA THR A 99 11.21 14.51 -2.87
C THR A 99 12.70 14.66 -2.54
N GLY A 100 13.41 13.53 -2.50
CA GLY A 100 14.84 13.50 -2.19
C GLY A 100 15.19 13.34 -0.70
N GLU A 101 14.21 13.44 0.21
CA GLU A 101 14.42 13.09 1.61
C GLU A 101 14.39 11.58 1.81
N ARG A 102 15.26 11.07 2.72
CA ARG A 102 15.32 9.64 3.05
C ARG A 102 14.19 9.23 3.99
N GLN A 103 13.73 10.15 4.84
CA GLN A 103 12.64 9.89 5.76
C GLN A 103 11.31 10.02 5.01
N VAL A 104 10.48 9.00 5.15
CA VAL A 104 9.13 8.95 4.60
C VAL A 104 8.14 8.75 5.73
N GLU A 105 7.06 9.50 5.69
CA GLU A 105 5.94 9.25 6.58
C GLU A 105 4.97 8.25 5.94
N VAL A 106 4.39 7.39 6.78
CA VAL A 106 3.46 6.34 6.37
C VAL A 106 2.13 6.51 7.07
N ALA A 107 1.04 6.40 6.32
CA ALA A 107 -0.31 6.36 6.87
C ALA A 107 -1.14 5.29 6.14
N GLY A 108 -1.78 4.46 6.94
CA GLY A 108 -2.69 3.40 6.50
C GLY A 108 -3.68 3.13 7.62
N LEU A 109 -4.60 2.22 7.42
CA LEU A 109 -5.57 1.83 8.43
C LEU A 109 -5.61 0.30 8.53
N THR A 110 -5.13 -0.23 9.64
CA THR A 110 -5.12 -1.66 9.95
C THR A 110 -5.79 -1.91 11.31
N PRO A 111 -6.30 -3.12 11.58
CA PRO A 111 -6.69 -3.46 12.94
C PRO A 111 -5.48 -3.43 13.87
N ALA A 112 -5.66 -2.86 15.06
CA ALA A 112 -4.66 -2.93 16.10
C ALA A 112 -4.71 -4.32 16.77
N GLY A 113 -3.53 -4.86 17.10
CA GLY A 113 -3.41 -6.12 17.82
C GLY A 113 -3.06 -7.31 16.92
N ASN A 114 -3.55 -8.49 17.28
CA ASN A 114 -3.16 -9.76 16.67
C ASN A 114 -4.21 -10.29 15.66
N THR A 115 -4.00 -11.51 15.18
CA THR A 115 -4.88 -12.19 14.23
C THR A 115 -6.34 -12.27 14.70
N LEU A 116 -6.59 -12.37 16.01
CA LEU A 116 -7.95 -12.43 16.54
C LEU A 116 -8.71 -11.13 16.29
N GLN A 117 -8.10 -9.96 16.55
CA GLN A 117 -8.70 -8.67 16.26
C GLN A 117 -8.92 -8.49 14.75
N TYR A 118 -7.99 -8.96 13.92
CA TYR A 118 -8.18 -8.96 12.48
C TYR A 118 -9.42 -9.77 12.06
N MET A 119 -9.58 -10.98 12.57
CA MET A 119 -10.74 -11.83 12.29
C MET A 119 -12.05 -11.24 12.80
N LEU A 120 -12.05 -10.69 14.03
CA LEU A 120 -13.21 -10.03 14.60
C LEU A 120 -13.67 -8.81 13.78
N GLY A 121 -12.76 -8.10 13.18
CA GLY A 121 -13.05 -6.92 12.35
C GLY A 121 -13.86 -7.19 11.09
N TYR A 122 -14.06 -8.45 10.70
CA TYR A 122 -15.00 -8.84 9.66
C TYR A 122 -16.46 -8.85 10.14
N PHE A 123 -16.68 -8.89 11.45
CA PHE A 123 -18.01 -9.02 12.06
C PHE A 123 -18.37 -7.80 12.92
N THR A 124 -17.39 -7.08 13.42
CA THR A 124 -17.59 -5.94 14.30
C THR A 124 -16.47 -4.92 14.16
N TRP A 125 -16.61 -3.80 14.87
CA TRP A 125 -15.57 -2.78 14.95
C TRP A 125 -14.48 -3.20 15.95
N VAL A 126 -13.23 -3.05 15.56
CA VAL A 126 -12.06 -3.31 16.40
C VAL A 126 -11.17 -2.06 16.46
N PRO A 127 -10.35 -1.89 17.50
CA PRO A 127 -9.38 -0.81 17.54
C PRO A 127 -8.47 -0.80 16.29
N SER A 128 -8.10 0.37 15.83
CA SER A 128 -7.24 0.55 14.65
C SER A 128 -5.83 0.99 14.98
N HIS A 129 -4.93 0.76 14.01
CA HIS A 129 -3.62 1.37 13.92
C HIS A 129 -3.52 2.13 12.58
N THR A 130 -3.02 3.37 12.60
CA THR A 130 -3.03 4.28 11.44
C THR A 130 -1.64 4.69 10.95
N GLY A 131 -0.58 4.15 11.54
CA GLY A 131 0.81 4.36 11.13
C GLY A 131 1.33 3.29 10.16
N ALA A 132 2.65 3.17 10.11
CA ALA A 132 3.32 2.11 9.39
C ALA A 132 3.00 0.74 10.00
N SER A 133 2.74 -0.25 9.16
CA SER A 133 2.54 -1.63 9.57
C SER A 133 3.57 -2.54 8.92
N TYR A 134 3.60 -3.82 9.33
CA TYR A 134 4.58 -4.79 8.86
C TYR A 134 4.64 -4.83 7.33
N GLY A 135 5.83 -4.70 6.76
CA GLY A 135 6.09 -4.76 5.32
C GLY A 135 5.77 -3.48 4.52
N ASP A 136 5.26 -2.41 5.16
CA ASP A 136 4.96 -1.15 4.45
C ASP A 136 6.21 -0.43 3.95
N LEU A 137 7.36 -0.68 4.60
CA LEU A 137 8.65 -0.09 4.23
C LEU A 137 9.51 -1.02 3.35
N ASP A 138 9.11 -2.27 3.17
CA ASP A 138 9.87 -3.28 2.44
C ASP A 138 9.48 -3.30 0.96
N PRO A 139 10.41 -2.98 0.05
CA PRO A 139 10.13 -2.97 -1.39
C PRO A 139 9.72 -4.33 -1.96
N GLU A 140 10.15 -5.43 -1.33
CA GLU A 140 9.85 -6.79 -1.79
C GLU A 140 8.36 -7.14 -1.70
N TYR A 141 7.61 -6.52 -0.77
CA TYR A 141 6.16 -6.75 -0.65
C TYR A 141 5.32 -5.81 -1.52
N LEU A 142 5.91 -4.80 -2.13
CA LEU A 142 5.19 -3.81 -2.94
C LEU A 142 4.59 -4.46 -4.18
N THR A 143 3.29 -4.32 -4.37
CA THR A 143 2.57 -4.87 -5.54
C THR A 143 2.02 -3.79 -6.48
N ALA A 144 1.72 -2.61 -5.96
CA ALA A 144 1.28 -1.48 -6.77
C ALA A 144 1.69 -0.15 -6.13
N SER A 145 1.95 0.86 -6.98
CA SER A 145 2.17 2.22 -6.53
C SER A 145 1.61 3.25 -7.52
N TYR A 146 1.16 4.38 -6.97
CA TYR A 146 0.71 5.53 -7.72
C TYR A 146 1.13 6.80 -7.01
N ARG A 147 2.15 7.49 -7.54
CA ARG A 147 2.71 8.71 -6.95
C ARG A 147 2.11 9.96 -7.58
N VAL A 148 1.67 10.86 -6.74
CA VAL A 148 1.15 12.19 -7.09
C VAL A 148 2.03 13.25 -6.47
N TYR A 149 2.41 14.25 -7.25
CA TYR A 149 3.26 15.34 -6.79
C TYR A 149 2.44 16.56 -6.38
N LEU A 150 2.97 17.32 -5.44
CA LEU A 150 2.35 18.49 -4.84
C LEU A 150 3.36 19.64 -4.78
N ASN A 151 2.86 20.87 -4.89
CA ASN A 151 3.59 22.05 -4.46
C ASN A 151 3.58 22.15 -2.92
N GLU A 152 4.34 23.06 -2.36
CA GLU A 152 4.45 23.18 -0.90
C GLU A 152 3.15 23.58 -0.21
N PRO A 153 2.36 24.59 -0.67
CA PRO A 153 1.09 24.92 -0.05
C PRO A 153 0.09 23.76 -0.03
N ASP A 154 -0.01 23.02 -1.14
CA ASP A 154 -0.91 21.88 -1.25
C ASP A 154 -0.43 20.70 -0.38
N ALA A 155 0.88 20.46 -0.33
CA ALA A 155 1.46 19.45 0.54
C ALA A 155 1.14 19.70 2.01
N LYS A 156 1.29 20.94 2.49
CA LYS A 156 0.93 21.31 3.87
C LYS A 156 -0.53 20.99 4.18
N ARG A 157 -1.46 21.28 3.26
CA ARG A 157 -2.89 20.99 3.42
C ARG A 157 -3.16 19.49 3.44
N VAL A 158 -2.60 18.75 2.48
CA VAL A 158 -2.78 17.31 2.36
C VAL A 158 -2.18 16.57 3.56
N PHE A 159 -0.97 16.91 3.98
CA PHE A 159 -0.32 16.28 5.14
C PHE A 159 -1.07 16.55 6.44
N ALA A 160 -1.56 17.76 6.62
CA ALA A 160 -2.44 18.09 7.75
C ALA A 160 -3.74 17.29 7.72
N TYR A 161 -4.32 17.08 6.54
CA TYR A 161 -5.50 16.24 6.38
C TYR A 161 -5.20 14.77 6.74
N ILE A 162 -4.08 14.20 6.23
CA ILE A 162 -3.66 12.84 6.55
C ILE A 162 -3.52 12.67 8.07
N LYS A 163 -2.85 13.61 8.76
CA LYS A 163 -2.68 13.56 10.22
C LYS A 163 -4.01 13.62 10.97
N ARG A 164 -4.94 14.48 10.54
CA ARG A 164 -6.29 14.52 11.12
C ARG A 164 -7.04 13.20 10.88
N LEU A 165 -6.95 12.65 9.67
CA LEU A 165 -7.61 11.38 9.34
C LEU A 165 -7.06 10.23 10.20
N GLN A 166 -5.73 10.18 10.43
CA GLN A 166 -5.12 9.22 11.36
C GLN A 166 -5.71 9.35 12.77
N ALA A 167 -5.78 10.58 13.29
CA ALA A 167 -6.31 10.85 14.63
C ALA A 167 -7.82 10.57 14.77
N SER A 168 -8.57 10.73 13.68
CA SER A 168 -10.04 10.53 13.66
C SER A 168 -10.48 9.12 13.21
N SER A 169 -9.55 8.19 13.05
CA SER A 169 -9.84 6.80 12.65
C SER A 169 -9.51 5.80 13.76
N PRO A 170 -10.21 5.83 14.91
CA PRO A 170 -9.86 5.00 16.08
C PRO A 170 -10.25 3.53 15.94
N VAL A 171 -11.05 3.20 14.92
CA VAL A 171 -11.60 1.85 14.72
C VAL A 171 -11.42 1.38 13.28
N TRP A 172 -11.32 0.07 13.14
CA TRP A 172 -11.24 -0.65 11.88
C TRP A 172 -12.41 -1.63 11.72
N SER A 173 -12.88 -1.77 10.49
CA SER A 173 -13.85 -2.79 10.07
C SER A 173 -13.57 -3.15 8.61
N ALA A 174 -13.57 -4.43 8.28
CA ALA A 174 -13.26 -4.90 6.94
C ALA A 174 -14.18 -4.31 5.86
N GLU A 175 -15.45 -4.06 6.20
CA GLU A 175 -16.45 -3.58 5.24
C GLU A 175 -16.54 -2.06 5.13
N ILE A 176 -16.40 -1.34 6.22
CA ILE A 176 -16.78 0.08 6.28
C ILE A 176 -15.56 1.00 6.44
N SER A 177 -14.65 0.66 7.35
CA SER A 177 -13.48 1.47 7.69
C SER A 177 -12.21 0.65 7.57
N ASN A 178 -11.76 0.45 6.35
CA ASN A 178 -10.61 -0.38 5.99
C ASN A 178 -9.51 0.43 5.31
N CYS A 179 -8.42 -0.22 4.94
CA CYS A 179 -7.27 0.41 4.33
C CYS A 179 -7.59 1.13 2.99
N THR A 180 -8.44 0.55 2.15
CA THR A 180 -8.82 1.16 0.86
C THR A 180 -9.74 2.36 1.04
N SER A 181 -10.67 2.33 2.03
CA SER A 181 -11.48 3.49 2.36
C SER A 181 -10.63 4.64 2.91
N PHE A 182 -9.62 4.33 3.73
CA PHE A 182 -8.70 5.32 4.29
C PHE A 182 -7.92 6.07 3.20
N ILE A 183 -7.23 5.34 2.31
CA ILE A 183 -6.50 5.97 1.21
C ILE A 183 -7.44 6.62 0.18
N GLY A 184 -8.67 6.13 0.05
CA GLY A 184 -9.72 6.72 -0.79
C GLY A 184 -10.15 8.11 -0.30
N ASN A 185 -10.26 8.30 1.01
CA ASN A 185 -10.53 9.61 1.59
C ASN A 185 -9.40 10.60 1.30
N ILE A 186 -8.13 10.15 1.36
CA ILE A 186 -6.98 10.98 1.01
C ILE A 186 -7.03 11.34 -0.48
N ALA A 187 -7.27 10.35 -1.36
CA ALA A 187 -7.37 10.57 -2.80
C ALA A 187 -8.49 11.58 -3.14
N SER A 188 -9.66 11.42 -2.53
CA SER A 188 -10.81 12.33 -2.72
C SER A 188 -10.51 13.75 -2.22
N TYR A 189 -9.86 13.89 -1.07
CA TYR A 189 -9.41 15.19 -0.57
C TYR A 189 -8.44 15.89 -1.54
N MET A 190 -7.59 15.11 -2.22
CA MET A 190 -6.68 15.60 -3.26
C MET A 190 -7.38 15.90 -4.59
N GLY A 191 -8.70 15.72 -4.71
CA GLY A 191 -9.46 15.89 -5.94
C GLY A 191 -9.32 14.74 -6.94
N LEU A 192 -8.76 13.61 -6.53
CA LEU A 192 -8.65 12.41 -7.37
C LEU A 192 -9.96 11.63 -7.38
N LYS A 193 -10.23 10.97 -8.50
CA LYS A 193 -11.33 10.02 -8.63
C LYS A 193 -10.98 8.73 -7.89
N ALA A 194 -11.63 8.46 -6.75
CA ALA A 194 -11.38 7.28 -5.95
C ALA A 194 -12.23 6.08 -6.45
N PRO A 195 -11.65 4.87 -6.55
CA PRO A 195 -12.39 3.64 -6.83
C PRO A 195 -13.33 3.25 -5.70
N VAL A 196 -14.15 2.22 -5.94
CA VAL A 196 -14.95 1.61 -4.88
C VAL A 196 -14.06 0.91 -3.85
N ARG A 197 -14.37 1.08 -2.56
CA ARG A 197 -13.52 0.63 -1.43
C ARG A 197 -13.39 -0.90 -1.26
N TRP A 198 -14.22 -1.70 -1.92
CA TRP A 198 -14.24 -3.16 -1.80
C TRP A 198 -13.27 -3.90 -2.73
N LEU A 199 -12.51 -3.17 -3.51
CA LEU A 199 -11.43 -3.75 -4.31
C LEU A 199 -10.29 -4.21 -3.40
N ARG A 200 -9.57 -5.25 -3.84
CA ARG A 200 -8.31 -5.64 -3.18
C ARG A 200 -7.31 -4.49 -3.22
N PRO A 201 -6.41 -4.37 -2.24
CA PRO A 201 -5.45 -3.26 -2.16
C PRO A 201 -4.69 -2.98 -3.45
N GLU A 202 -4.13 -4.00 -4.08
CA GLU A 202 -3.40 -3.86 -5.34
C GLU A 202 -4.29 -3.37 -6.48
N GLU A 203 -5.46 -3.99 -6.64
CA GLU A 203 -6.45 -3.60 -7.64
C GLU A 203 -6.93 -2.16 -7.41
N TYR A 204 -7.15 -1.78 -6.16
CA TYR A 204 -7.57 -0.43 -5.79
C TYR A 204 -6.53 0.61 -6.25
N VAL A 205 -5.24 0.41 -5.93
CA VAL A 205 -4.18 1.35 -6.30
C VAL A 205 -3.99 1.42 -7.83
N ASN A 206 -4.05 0.28 -8.51
CA ASN A 206 -3.98 0.23 -9.97
C ASN A 206 -5.18 0.93 -10.63
N LYS A 207 -6.39 0.75 -10.09
CA LYS A 207 -7.60 1.42 -10.56
C LYS A 207 -7.56 2.92 -10.29
N LEU A 208 -7.10 3.32 -9.10
CA LEU A 208 -6.89 4.73 -8.75
C LEU A 208 -5.96 5.42 -9.77
N ARG A 209 -4.84 4.80 -10.09
CA ARG A 209 -3.91 5.29 -11.12
C ARG A 209 -4.57 5.40 -12.50
N ALA A 210 -5.28 4.37 -12.93
CA ALA A 210 -5.94 4.33 -14.24
C ALA A 210 -7.02 5.41 -14.38
N MET A 211 -7.80 5.66 -13.32
CA MET A 211 -8.87 6.67 -13.34
C MET A 211 -8.34 8.11 -13.35
N ASN A 212 -7.07 8.33 -13.00
CA ASN A 212 -6.48 9.65 -12.83
C ASN A 212 -5.28 9.92 -13.78
N GLY A 213 -5.04 9.07 -14.77
CA GLY A 213 -4.07 9.35 -15.84
C GLY A 213 -2.59 9.16 -15.50
N GLY A 214 -2.26 8.37 -14.45
CA GLY A 214 -0.88 8.06 -14.09
C GLY A 214 -0.18 9.14 -13.25
N ILE A 215 1.15 9.27 -13.38
CA ILE A 215 1.93 10.24 -12.59
C ILE A 215 1.54 11.66 -12.99
N GLN A 216 1.12 12.45 -12.00
CA GLN A 216 0.69 13.84 -12.22
C GLN A 216 1.04 14.74 -11.05
N THR A 217 0.98 16.05 -11.27
CA THR A 217 0.98 17.07 -10.23
C THR A 217 -0.47 17.51 -10.01
N VAL A 218 -0.89 17.48 -8.76
CA VAL A 218 -2.25 17.91 -8.35
C VAL A 218 -2.16 19.29 -7.69
N HIS A 219 -3.13 20.13 -8.02
CA HIS A 219 -3.36 21.42 -7.36
C HIS A 219 -4.74 21.39 -6.71
N LEU A 220 -4.77 21.60 -5.40
CA LEU A 220 -6.02 21.66 -4.66
C LEU A 220 -6.74 22.97 -4.98
N SER A 221 -8.06 22.88 -5.15
CA SER A 221 -8.87 24.09 -5.27
C SER A 221 -8.80 24.91 -3.97
N SER A 222 -8.92 26.24 -4.07
CA SER A 222 -8.84 27.16 -2.92
C SER A 222 -10.00 27.01 -1.93
N GLN A 223 -11.00 26.15 -2.22
CA GLN A 223 -12.22 25.97 -1.42
C GLN A 223 -12.24 24.67 -0.58
N GLN A 224 -11.12 23.95 -0.48
CA GLN A 224 -11.04 22.75 0.37
C GLN A 224 -10.32 23.02 1.69
#